data_35f83825b74a96af1e960b4aa8e7a3f3
#
_entry.id   35f83825b74a96af1e960b4aa8e7a3f3
#
_cell.length_a   1.000
_cell.length_b   1.000
_cell.length_c   1.000
_cell.angle_alpha   90.00
_cell.angle_beta   90.00
_cell.angle_gamma   90.00
#
_symmetry.space_group_name_H-M   'P 1'
#
loop_
_entity.id
_entity.type
_entity.pdbx_description
1 polymer ?
#
loop_
_entity_poly.entity_id
_entity_poly.type
_entity_poly.pdbx_seq_one_letter_code
_entity_poly.pdbx_strand_id
1 'polypeptide(L)'
;MYLITRPTSLSLLAAAALAILGGCGNQPDNAIAANPDAVRPVMIGQTAPPFELTAADGSRYRLDPAAMPGPAIVVFYRGGWCPYCAAHFMELRKAEDAIREMGYELVFVSPDRPQKLAESLTQLEVEYTLLSDSDMEAAKAFGVAFEVDEATLNRYREIGIDLAESSGRDHGLLPVPALFIIGSDGVIRFQYVNPNYKVRISEALFVAAATAALEQKPLKPMKK
;
A
#
# COMPACT_ATOMS: atom_id res chain seq x y z
N MET A 1 46.00 48.45 55.39
CA MET A 1 44.55 48.12 55.46
C MET A 1 43.97 48.62 54.17
N TYR A 2 43.98 47.76 53.14
CA TYR A 2 43.38 48.03 51.82
C TYR A 2 42.56 46.83 51.38
N LEU A 3 41.27 47.05 51.25
CA LEU A 3 40.27 46.09 50.75
C LEU A 3 40.33 46.05 49.23
N ILE A 4 40.61 44.89 48.64
CA ILE A 4 40.56 44.69 47.21
C ILE A 4 39.24 43.99 46.93
N THR A 5 38.34 44.72 46.26
CA THR A 5 37.05 44.15 45.72
C THR A 5 37.31 43.47 44.38
N ARG A 6 36.92 42.23 44.25
CA ARG A 6 36.90 41.45 42.97
C ARG A 6 35.69 41.79 42.15
N PRO A 7 35.81 41.95 40.82
CA PRO A 7 34.62 42.00 39.97
C PRO A 7 34.15 40.57 39.61
N THR A 8 32.88 40.36 39.75
CA THR A 8 32.17 39.15 39.30
C THR A 8 31.94 39.22 37.79
N SER A 9 32.57 38.32 37.03
CA SER A 9 32.33 38.17 35.62
C SER A 9 31.03 37.34 35.39
N LEU A 10 30.06 38.00 34.80
CA LEU A 10 28.77 37.39 34.40
C LEU A 10 28.97 36.72 33.03
N SER A 11 29.08 35.38 33.03
CA SER A 11 29.13 34.59 31.79
C SER A 11 27.73 34.46 31.18
N LEU A 12 27.47 35.14 30.07
CA LEU A 12 26.29 34.90 29.22
C LEU A 12 26.46 33.57 28.50
N LEU A 13 25.68 32.57 28.89
CA LEU A 13 25.43 31.36 28.11
C LEU A 13 24.41 31.67 27.01
N ALA A 14 24.88 31.81 25.79
CA ALA A 14 24.04 31.88 24.62
C ALA A 14 23.53 30.45 24.31
N ALA A 15 22.25 30.17 24.61
CA ALA A 15 21.59 28.96 24.19
C ALA A 15 21.22 29.08 22.70
N ALA A 16 21.97 28.40 21.84
CA ALA A 16 21.59 28.23 20.44
C ALA A 16 20.41 27.28 20.35
N ALA A 17 19.21 27.82 20.12
CA ALA A 17 18.02 27.04 19.80
C ALA A 17 18.16 26.51 18.35
N LEU A 18 18.52 25.22 18.23
CA LEU A 18 18.50 24.49 16.98
C LEU A 18 17.04 24.26 16.58
N ALA A 19 16.49 25.11 15.72
CA ALA A 19 15.18 24.91 15.11
C ALA A 19 15.27 23.69 14.18
N ILE A 20 14.81 22.53 14.64
CA ILE A 20 14.54 21.39 13.79
C ILE A 20 13.34 21.76 12.93
N LEU A 21 13.60 22.19 11.70
CA LEU A 21 12.58 22.27 10.65
C LEU A 21 12.18 20.82 10.31
N GLY A 22 11.24 20.27 11.10
CA GLY A 22 10.53 19.07 10.74
C GLY A 22 9.80 19.37 9.43
N GLY A 23 10.30 18.84 8.31
CA GLY A 23 9.57 18.83 7.07
C GLY A 23 8.25 18.11 7.30
N CYS A 24 7.13 18.85 7.33
CA CYS A 24 5.81 18.31 7.15
C CYS A 24 5.75 17.73 5.73
N GLY A 25 6.20 16.47 5.58
CA GLY A 25 5.76 15.65 4.48
C GLY A 25 4.25 15.55 4.60
N ASN A 26 3.55 16.04 3.59
CA ASN A 26 2.10 15.92 3.48
C ASN A 26 1.78 14.43 3.31
N GLN A 27 1.70 13.69 4.41
CA GLN A 27 1.10 12.36 4.38
C GLN A 27 -0.36 12.58 3.99
N PRO A 28 -0.90 11.83 3.02
CA PRO A 28 -2.31 11.91 2.73
C PRO A 28 -3.07 11.67 4.03
N ASP A 29 -4.09 12.49 4.27
CA ASP A 29 -5.01 12.29 5.39
C ASP A 29 -5.45 10.82 5.33
N ASN A 30 -5.04 9.99 6.31
CA ASN A 30 -5.36 8.55 6.40
C ASN A 30 -6.85 8.31 6.67
N ALA A 31 -7.69 9.24 6.25
CA ALA A 31 -9.12 9.17 6.40
C ALA A 31 -9.70 8.04 5.54
N ILE A 32 -10.42 7.13 6.19
CA ILE A 32 -11.19 6.10 5.52
C ILE A 32 -12.26 6.79 4.67
N ALA A 33 -12.34 6.43 3.39
CA ALA A 33 -13.35 6.99 2.50
C ALA A 33 -14.75 6.45 2.84
N ALA A 34 -15.76 7.30 2.78
CA ALA A 34 -17.14 6.93 3.07
C ALA A 34 -17.76 5.95 2.04
N ASN A 35 -17.13 5.81 0.88
CA ASN A 35 -17.56 4.89 -0.19
C ASN A 35 -16.39 4.72 -1.18
N PRO A 36 -16.46 3.74 -2.11
CA PRO A 36 -15.37 3.45 -3.05
C PRO A 36 -15.05 4.59 -4.01
N ASP A 37 -16.01 5.47 -4.35
CA ASP A 37 -15.79 6.60 -5.27
C ASP A 37 -15.06 7.76 -4.58
N ALA A 38 -15.02 7.77 -3.25
CA ALA A 38 -14.41 8.84 -2.44
C ALA A 38 -12.95 8.56 -2.04
N VAL A 39 -12.38 7.42 -2.41
CA VAL A 39 -10.97 7.09 -2.08
C VAL A 39 -9.99 8.12 -2.64
N ARG A 40 -8.85 8.27 -1.98
CA ARG A 40 -7.78 9.21 -2.35
C ARG A 40 -6.43 8.48 -2.40
N PRO A 41 -6.19 7.69 -3.47
CA PRO A 41 -4.96 6.91 -3.57
C PRO A 41 -3.71 7.79 -3.59
N VAL A 42 -2.62 7.25 -3.05
CA VAL A 42 -1.30 7.86 -3.18
C VAL A 42 -0.95 8.01 -4.66
N MET A 43 -0.44 9.18 -5.06
CA MET A 43 -0.25 9.51 -6.49
C MET A 43 1.09 8.98 -7.03
N ILE A 44 1.13 8.81 -8.35
CA ILE A 44 2.38 8.58 -9.08
C ILE A 44 3.39 9.71 -8.77
N GLY A 45 4.65 9.33 -8.53
CA GLY A 45 5.72 10.24 -8.14
C GLY A 45 5.87 10.46 -6.64
N GLN A 46 4.92 10.01 -5.82
CA GLN A 46 5.06 10.00 -4.35
C GLN A 46 5.80 8.75 -3.88
N THR A 47 6.45 8.84 -2.73
CA THR A 47 7.01 7.69 -2.04
C THR A 47 5.89 6.78 -1.57
N ALA A 48 6.01 5.48 -1.80
CA ALA A 48 5.05 4.50 -1.33
C ALA A 48 5.00 4.51 0.21
N PRO A 49 3.83 4.40 0.84
CA PRO A 49 3.76 4.23 2.29
C PRO A 49 4.42 2.92 2.72
N PRO A 50 5.22 2.91 3.80
CA PRO A 50 5.74 1.68 4.37
C PRO A 50 4.61 0.90 5.05
N PHE A 51 4.75 -0.44 5.05
CA PHE A 51 3.89 -1.30 5.86
C PHE A 51 4.62 -2.57 6.30
N GLU A 52 4.10 -3.18 7.34
CA GLU A 52 4.55 -4.49 7.81
C GLU A 52 3.32 -5.37 8.06
N LEU A 53 3.20 -6.48 7.33
CA LEU A 53 2.05 -7.36 7.33
C LEU A 53 2.47 -8.82 7.57
N THR A 54 1.50 -9.66 7.94
CA THR A 54 1.71 -11.10 8.10
C THR A 54 1.31 -11.81 6.81
N ALA A 55 2.19 -12.65 6.29
CA ALA A 55 1.89 -13.46 5.12
C ALA A 55 1.01 -14.69 5.47
N ALA A 56 0.48 -15.34 4.44
CA ALA A 56 -0.37 -16.53 4.59
C ALA A 56 0.33 -17.69 5.36
N ASP A 57 1.66 -17.80 5.26
CA ASP A 57 2.49 -18.79 5.96
C ASP A 57 2.86 -18.38 7.40
N GLY A 58 2.41 -17.20 7.84
CA GLY A 58 2.70 -16.63 9.16
C GLY A 58 4.01 -15.84 9.23
N SER A 59 4.80 -15.76 8.17
CA SER A 59 6.00 -14.93 8.12
C SER A 59 5.66 -13.43 8.11
N ARG A 60 6.65 -12.59 8.47
CA ARG A 60 6.50 -11.13 8.41
C ARG A 60 7.04 -10.62 7.09
N TYR A 61 6.25 -9.81 6.43
CA TYR A 61 6.63 -9.08 5.21
C TYR A 61 6.68 -7.59 5.51
N ARG A 62 7.73 -6.92 5.06
CA ARG A 62 7.90 -5.48 5.23
C ARG A 62 8.19 -4.82 3.88
N LEU A 63 7.36 -3.88 3.49
CA LEU A 63 7.67 -2.90 2.46
C LEU A 63 8.31 -1.68 3.12
N ASP A 64 9.58 -1.42 2.83
CA ASP A 64 10.30 -0.23 3.30
C ASP A 64 10.80 0.56 2.09
N PRO A 65 10.12 1.65 1.70
CA PRO A 65 10.50 2.43 0.51
C PRO A 65 11.90 3.03 0.56
N ALA A 66 12.48 3.18 1.77
CA ALA A 66 13.84 3.68 1.93
C ALA A 66 14.92 2.58 1.74
N ALA A 67 14.52 1.31 1.72
CA ALA A 67 15.42 0.16 1.68
C ALA A 67 14.89 -0.96 0.78
N MET A 68 14.36 -0.62 -0.39
CA MET A 68 13.82 -1.58 -1.37
C MET A 68 14.94 -2.47 -1.93
N PRO A 69 14.82 -3.81 -1.86
CA PRO A 69 15.77 -4.72 -2.49
C PRO A 69 15.67 -4.72 -4.02
N GLY A 70 14.52 -4.34 -4.55
CA GLY A 70 14.19 -4.25 -5.98
C GLY A 70 12.86 -3.56 -6.17
N PRO A 71 12.38 -3.44 -7.42
CA PRO A 71 11.05 -2.89 -7.67
C PRO A 71 9.97 -3.87 -7.22
N ALA A 72 8.82 -3.34 -6.77
CA ALA A 72 7.71 -4.14 -6.28
C ALA A 72 6.37 -3.76 -6.93
N ILE A 73 5.46 -4.72 -6.99
CA ILE A 73 4.07 -4.51 -7.39
C ILE A 73 3.17 -4.94 -6.23
N VAL A 74 2.38 -4.00 -5.75
CA VAL A 74 1.42 -4.22 -4.65
C VAL A 74 0.01 -4.21 -5.21
N VAL A 75 -0.72 -5.31 -5.03
CA VAL A 75 -2.09 -5.48 -5.52
C VAL A 75 -3.04 -5.58 -4.33
N PHE A 76 -3.88 -4.57 -4.14
CA PHE A 76 -4.96 -4.60 -3.16
C PHE A 76 -6.20 -5.28 -3.75
N TYR A 77 -6.76 -6.24 -3.00
CA TYR A 77 -7.97 -6.95 -3.39
C TYR A 77 -8.92 -7.13 -2.21
N ARG A 78 -10.18 -7.46 -2.50
CA ARG A 78 -11.26 -7.42 -1.50
C ARG A 78 -11.27 -8.60 -0.54
N GLY A 79 -10.72 -9.75 -0.98
CA GLY A 79 -10.65 -10.99 -0.22
C GLY A 79 -10.79 -12.22 -1.11
N GLY A 80 -10.43 -13.40 -0.60
CA GLY A 80 -10.52 -14.68 -1.28
C GLY A 80 -11.95 -15.12 -1.61
N TRP A 81 -12.92 -14.65 -0.84
CA TRP A 81 -14.35 -14.87 -1.06
C TRP A 81 -14.92 -14.17 -2.31
N CYS A 82 -14.16 -13.25 -2.95
CA CYS A 82 -14.65 -12.43 -4.05
C CYS A 82 -14.37 -13.08 -5.42
N PRO A 83 -15.40 -13.51 -6.20
CA PRO A 83 -15.18 -14.20 -7.47
C PRO A 83 -14.50 -13.33 -8.53
N TYR A 84 -14.69 -12.01 -8.50
CA TYR A 84 -13.96 -11.09 -9.38
C TYR A 84 -12.47 -10.97 -9.02
N CYS A 85 -12.11 -11.20 -7.77
CA CYS A 85 -10.71 -11.24 -7.35
C CYS A 85 -10.05 -12.54 -7.82
N ALA A 86 -10.74 -13.69 -7.69
CA ALA A 86 -10.28 -14.96 -8.23
C ALA A 86 -10.05 -14.89 -9.75
N ALA A 87 -11.01 -14.34 -10.49
CA ALA A 87 -10.88 -14.14 -11.94
C ALA A 87 -9.68 -13.23 -12.29
N HIS A 88 -9.44 -12.16 -11.49
CA HIS A 88 -8.32 -11.27 -11.70
C HIS A 88 -6.97 -11.94 -11.41
N PHE A 89 -6.88 -12.79 -10.39
CA PHE A 89 -5.66 -13.58 -10.15
C PHE A 89 -5.31 -14.47 -11.34
N MET A 90 -6.30 -15.15 -11.92
CA MET A 90 -6.10 -15.98 -13.10
C MET A 90 -5.67 -15.16 -14.32
N GLU A 91 -6.13 -13.92 -14.44
CA GLU A 91 -5.71 -13.00 -15.50
C GLU A 91 -4.27 -12.52 -15.30
N LEU A 92 -3.90 -12.09 -14.08
CA LEU A 92 -2.54 -11.63 -13.77
C LEU A 92 -1.51 -12.78 -13.83
N ARG A 93 -1.92 -14.02 -13.55
CA ARG A 93 -1.06 -15.20 -13.65
C ARG A 93 -0.46 -15.37 -15.04
N LYS A 94 -1.15 -14.96 -16.10
CA LYS A 94 -0.62 -15.03 -17.48
C LYS A 94 0.62 -14.16 -17.70
N ALA A 95 0.75 -13.09 -16.90
CA ALA A 95 1.88 -12.16 -16.96
C ALA A 95 2.97 -12.46 -15.92
N GLU A 96 2.74 -13.40 -15.00
CA GLU A 96 3.58 -13.58 -13.80
C GLU A 96 5.06 -13.81 -14.16
N ASP A 97 5.35 -14.72 -15.09
CA ASP A 97 6.71 -15.02 -15.49
C ASP A 97 7.41 -13.78 -16.06
N ALA A 98 6.73 -13.04 -16.95
CA ALA A 98 7.27 -11.81 -17.52
C ALA A 98 7.53 -10.73 -16.44
N ILE A 99 6.66 -10.60 -15.44
CA ILE A 99 6.82 -9.66 -14.33
C ILE A 99 8.01 -10.06 -13.44
N ARG A 100 8.16 -11.35 -13.15
CA ARG A 100 9.29 -11.89 -12.37
C ARG A 100 10.63 -11.74 -13.11
N GLU A 101 10.65 -12.00 -14.42
CA GLU A 101 11.83 -11.79 -15.27
C GLU A 101 12.27 -10.33 -15.32
N MET A 102 11.34 -9.38 -15.21
CA MET A 102 11.63 -7.96 -15.06
C MET A 102 12.21 -7.59 -13.68
N GLY A 103 12.28 -8.54 -12.74
CA GLY A 103 12.83 -8.35 -11.39
C GLY A 103 11.84 -7.77 -10.37
N TYR A 104 10.55 -7.74 -10.68
CA TYR A 104 9.54 -7.30 -9.74
C TYR A 104 9.22 -8.35 -8.68
N GLU A 105 9.13 -7.91 -7.43
CA GLU A 105 8.42 -8.63 -6.39
C GLU A 105 6.91 -8.35 -6.53
N LEU A 106 6.09 -9.40 -6.55
CA LEU A 106 4.63 -9.30 -6.70
C LEU A 106 3.95 -9.75 -5.41
N VAL A 107 3.26 -8.83 -4.74
CA VAL A 107 2.56 -9.10 -3.48
C VAL A 107 1.09 -8.69 -3.58
N PHE A 108 0.23 -9.49 -2.95
CA PHE A 108 -1.21 -9.27 -2.90
C PHE A 108 -1.66 -9.00 -1.47
N VAL A 109 -2.43 -7.95 -1.26
CA VAL A 109 -2.84 -7.46 0.06
C VAL A 109 -4.36 -7.45 0.16
N SER A 110 -4.92 -8.08 1.20
CA SER A 110 -6.34 -8.03 1.50
C SER A 110 -6.61 -7.96 3.00
N PRO A 111 -7.83 -7.60 3.41
CA PRO A 111 -8.23 -7.64 4.82
C PRO A 111 -8.36 -9.06 5.39
N ASP A 112 -8.27 -10.10 4.58
CA ASP A 112 -8.41 -11.46 5.06
C ASP A 112 -7.32 -11.81 6.08
N ARG A 113 -7.72 -12.48 7.16
CA ARG A 113 -6.77 -13.01 8.15
C ARG A 113 -5.87 -14.10 7.55
N PRO A 114 -4.67 -14.38 8.10
CA PRO A 114 -3.70 -15.30 7.50
C PRO A 114 -4.27 -16.69 7.17
N GLN A 115 -5.17 -17.22 8.02
CA GLN A 115 -5.81 -18.51 7.80
C GLN A 115 -6.67 -18.52 6.53
N LYS A 116 -7.41 -17.42 6.26
CA LYS A 116 -8.22 -17.27 5.05
C LYS A 116 -7.37 -17.10 3.80
N LEU A 117 -6.21 -16.45 3.93
CA LEU A 117 -5.23 -16.36 2.84
C LEU A 117 -4.67 -17.74 2.46
N ALA A 118 -4.34 -18.57 3.45
CA ALA A 118 -3.86 -19.93 3.21
C ALA A 118 -4.92 -20.81 2.50
N GLU A 119 -6.21 -20.68 2.90
CA GLU A 119 -7.33 -21.31 2.21
C GLU A 119 -7.40 -20.86 0.73
N SER A 120 -7.24 -19.55 0.48
CA SER A 120 -7.29 -18.97 -0.87
C SER A 120 -6.17 -19.47 -1.77
N LEU A 121 -4.93 -19.57 -1.27
CA LEU A 121 -3.78 -20.14 -2.02
C LEU A 121 -4.09 -21.55 -2.49
N THR A 122 -4.62 -22.40 -1.59
CA THR A 122 -4.97 -23.77 -1.91
C THR A 122 -6.08 -23.87 -2.95
N GLN A 123 -7.13 -23.04 -2.82
CA GLN A 123 -8.29 -23.05 -3.73
C GLN A 123 -7.95 -22.56 -5.14
N LEU A 124 -7.05 -21.57 -5.25
CA LEU A 124 -6.67 -20.96 -6.52
C LEU A 124 -5.46 -21.64 -7.18
N GLU A 125 -4.80 -22.57 -6.47
CA GLU A 125 -3.57 -23.24 -6.94
C GLU A 125 -2.49 -22.23 -7.40
N VAL A 126 -2.29 -21.16 -6.60
CA VAL A 126 -1.31 -20.10 -6.88
C VAL A 126 -0.24 -20.03 -5.79
N GLU A 127 0.98 -19.66 -6.18
CA GLU A 127 2.13 -19.48 -5.29
C GLU A 127 2.44 -17.98 -5.07
N TYR A 128 1.41 -17.19 -4.86
CA TYR A 128 1.57 -15.75 -4.62
C TYR A 128 1.92 -15.44 -3.15
N THR A 129 2.66 -14.36 -2.96
CA THR A 129 2.81 -13.76 -1.63
C THR A 129 1.54 -13.02 -1.27
N LEU A 130 0.67 -13.69 -0.48
CA LEU A 130 -0.57 -13.08 0.04
C LEU A 130 -0.32 -12.53 1.43
N LEU A 131 -0.70 -11.26 1.65
CA LEU A 131 -0.47 -10.51 2.88
C LEU A 131 -1.80 -10.13 3.53
N SER A 132 -1.88 -10.33 4.84
CA SER A 132 -3.03 -10.01 5.67
C SER A 132 -2.94 -8.57 6.17
N ASP A 133 -3.81 -7.71 5.67
CA ASP A 133 -4.04 -6.35 6.16
C ASP A 133 -5.34 -6.30 6.97
N SER A 134 -5.50 -7.23 7.93
CA SER A 134 -6.71 -7.36 8.75
C SER A 134 -7.10 -6.08 9.49
N ASP A 135 -6.16 -5.23 9.83
CA ASP A 135 -6.38 -3.93 10.48
C ASP A 135 -6.52 -2.77 9.47
N MET A 136 -6.45 -3.07 8.17
CA MET A 136 -6.55 -2.12 7.05
C MET A 136 -5.48 -1.01 7.06
N GLU A 137 -4.34 -1.24 7.71
CA GLU A 137 -3.29 -0.22 7.86
C GLU A 137 -2.61 0.12 6.52
N ALA A 138 -2.27 -0.89 5.73
CA ALA A 138 -1.69 -0.67 4.40
C ALA A 138 -2.72 -0.04 3.44
N ALA A 139 -3.95 -0.53 3.41
CA ALA A 139 -5.00 0.02 2.56
C ALA A 139 -5.34 1.48 2.91
N LYS A 140 -5.35 1.84 4.20
CA LYS A 140 -5.49 3.24 4.66
C LYS A 140 -4.32 4.08 4.21
N ALA A 141 -3.09 3.61 4.44
CA ALA A 141 -1.87 4.34 4.08
C ALA A 141 -1.77 4.60 2.56
N PHE A 142 -2.20 3.63 1.73
CA PHE A 142 -2.28 3.79 0.27
C PHE A 142 -3.50 4.58 -0.19
N GLY A 143 -4.40 4.97 0.71
CA GLY A 143 -5.59 5.77 0.42
C GLY A 143 -6.66 5.03 -0.39
N VAL A 144 -6.72 3.69 -0.27
CA VAL A 144 -7.68 2.85 -1.00
C VAL A 144 -8.75 2.22 -0.10
N ALA A 145 -8.68 2.43 1.22
CA ALA A 145 -9.66 1.92 2.17
C ALA A 145 -10.97 2.72 2.12
N PHE A 146 -12.10 2.01 2.16
CA PHE A 146 -13.43 2.62 2.26
C PHE A 146 -14.34 1.84 3.21
N GLU A 147 -15.36 2.52 3.72
CA GLU A 147 -16.40 1.93 4.56
C GLU A 147 -17.49 1.28 3.70
N VAL A 148 -17.82 0.03 4.00
CA VAL A 148 -18.92 -0.68 3.34
C VAL A 148 -20.22 -0.33 4.04
N ASP A 149 -21.19 0.20 3.28
CA ASP A 149 -22.48 0.55 3.82
C ASP A 149 -23.26 -0.64 4.39
N GLU A 150 -24.12 -0.39 5.37
CA GLU A 150 -24.86 -1.41 6.10
C GLU A 150 -25.77 -2.27 5.19
N ALA A 151 -26.35 -1.66 4.15
CA ALA A 151 -27.20 -2.39 3.19
C ALA A 151 -26.36 -3.41 2.39
N THR A 152 -25.13 -3.03 2.02
CA THR A 152 -24.18 -3.92 1.35
C THR A 152 -23.67 -5.01 2.29
N LEU A 153 -23.36 -4.69 3.57
CA LEU A 153 -22.97 -5.69 4.57
C LEU A 153 -24.08 -6.72 4.79
N ASN A 154 -25.32 -6.28 4.89
CA ASN A 154 -26.48 -7.20 5.02
C ASN A 154 -26.62 -8.11 3.82
N ARG A 155 -26.51 -7.57 2.60
CA ARG A 155 -26.55 -8.37 1.37
C ARG A 155 -25.41 -9.40 1.32
N TYR A 156 -24.22 -9.06 1.80
CA TYR A 156 -23.11 -10.02 1.85
C TYR A 156 -23.42 -11.16 2.80
N ARG A 157 -23.94 -10.88 4.00
CA ARG A 157 -24.36 -11.93 4.95
C ARG A 157 -25.45 -12.86 4.37
N GLU A 158 -26.42 -12.31 3.63
CA GLU A 158 -27.48 -13.09 2.95
C GLU A 158 -26.92 -14.08 1.92
N ILE A 159 -25.79 -13.77 1.29
CA ILE A 159 -25.15 -14.65 0.30
C ILE A 159 -23.95 -15.42 0.87
N GLY A 160 -23.81 -15.46 2.22
CA GLY A 160 -22.80 -16.24 2.91
C GLY A 160 -21.41 -15.58 2.96
N ILE A 161 -21.30 -14.27 2.72
CA ILE A 161 -20.05 -13.51 2.86
C ILE A 161 -20.09 -12.75 4.20
N ASP A 162 -19.19 -13.09 5.10
CA ASP A 162 -18.99 -12.40 6.38
C ASP A 162 -17.61 -11.73 6.40
N LEU A 163 -17.59 -10.39 6.32
CA LEU A 163 -16.35 -9.62 6.32
C LEU A 163 -15.65 -9.69 7.67
N ALA A 164 -16.41 -9.75 8.77
CA ALA A 164 -15.84 -9.84 10.11
C ALA A 164 -15.18 -11.21 10.33
N GLU A 165 -15.80 -12.29 9.86
CA GLU A 165 -15.21 -13.63 9.89
C GLU A 165 -13.96 -13.71 9.00
N SER A 166 -14.01 -13.11 7.80
CA SER A 166 -12.91 -13.14 6.83
C SER A 166 -11.69 -12.38 7.34
N SER A 167 -11.87 -11.20 7.90
CA SER A 167 -10.78 -10.35 8.41
C SER A 167 -10.38 -10.66 9.86
N GLY A 168 -11.29 -11.23 10.66
CA GLY A 168 -11.12 -11.34 12.11
C GLY A 168 -11.30 -9.99 12.83
N ARG A 169 -11.93 -9.00 12.19
CA ARG A 169 -12.17 -7.64 12.69
C ARG A 169 -13.57 -7.18 12.32
N ASP A 170 -14.18 -6.40 13.20
CA ASP A 170 -15.52 -5.83 13.00
C ASP A 170 -15.45 -4.35 12.58
N HIS A 171 -14.73 -4.05 11.52
CA HIS A 171 -14.58 -2.68 11.03
C HIS A 171 -15.44 -2.36 9.79
N GLY A 172 -15.95 -3.35 9.08
CA GLY A 172 -16.75 -3.15 7.87
C GLY A 172 -16.00 -2.47 6.71
N LEU A 173 -14.66 -2.54 6.68
CA LEU A 173 -13.85 -1.88 5.67
C LEU A 173 -13.44 -2.86 4.56
N LEU A 174 -13.29 -2.30 3.34
CA LEU A 174 -12.67 -2.98 2.21
C LEU A 174 -11.72 -2.04 1.46
N PRO A 175 -10.71 -2.57 0.77
CA PRO A 175 -9.97 -1.78 -0.21
C PRO A 175 -10.73 -1.70 -1.53
N VAL A 176 -10.67 -0.55 -2.19
CA VAL A 176 -10.90 -0.48 -3.64
C VAL A 176 -9.81 -1.32 -4.32
N PRO A 177 -10.16 -2.18 -5.27
CA PRO A 177 -9.15 -2.92 -6.01
C PRO A 177 -8.15 -1.99 -6.70
N ALA A 178 -6.88 -2.18 -6.36
CA ALA A 178 -5.82 -1.29 -6.79
C ALA A 178 -4.54 -2.06 -7.10
N LEU A 179 -3.73 -1.52 -8.01
CA LEU A 179 -2.40 -2.01 -8.31
C LEU A 179 -1.44 -0.83 -8.31
N PHE A 180 -0.33 -0.95 -7.59
CA PHE A 180 0.74 0.05 -7.54
C PHE A 180 2.04 -0.59 -7.99
N ILE A 181 2.73 0.04 -8.95
CA ILE A 181 4.09 -0.32 -9.37
C ILE A 181 5.04 0.66 -8.70
N ILE A 182 5.96 0.12 -7.90
CA ILE A 182 6.90 0.87 -7.06
C ILE A 182 8.30 0.59 -7.59
N GLY A 183 9.05 1.65 -7.89
CA GLY A 183 10.45 1.55 -8.30
C GLY A 183 11.37 1.12 -7.15
N SER A 184 12.59 0.68 -7.47
CA SER A 184 13.61 0.32 -6.48
C SER A 184 14.03 1.49 -5.57
N ASP A 185 13.66 2.73 -5.91
CA ASP A 185 13.82 3.92 -5.09
C ASP A 185 12.62 4.21 -4.19
N GLY A 186 11.66 3.28 -4.10
CA GLY A 186 10.45 3.41 -3.28
C GLY A 186 9.39 4.36 -3.83
N VAL A 187 9.55 4.88 -5.05
CA VAL A 187 8.62 5.84 -5.66
C VAL A 187 7.57 5.11 -6.51
N ILE A 188 6.30 5.48 -6.37
CA ILE A 188 5.21 4.96 -7.19
C ILE A 188 5.38 5.42 -8.64
N ARG A 189 5.50 4.48 -9.55
CA ARG A 189 5.70 4.70 -11.00
C ARG A 189 4.42 4.61 -11.80
N PHE A 190 3.50 3.79 -11.35
CA PHE A 190 2.19 3.57 -11.98
C PHE A 190 1.18 3.17 -10.92
N GLN A 191 -0.09 3.49 -11.17
CA GLN A 191 -1.20 2.97 -10.40
C GLN A 191 -2.41 2.70 -11.28
N TYR A 192 -3.17 1.66 -10.93
CA TYR A 192 -4.49 1.40 -11.46
C TYR A 192 -5.45 1.21 -10.29
N VAL A 193 -6.41 2.11 -10.15
CA VAL A 193 -7.41 2.07 -9.07
C VAL A 193 -8.79 2.23 -9.71
N ASN A 194 -9.71 1.31 -9.42
CA ASN A 194 -11.06 1.39 -9.99
C ASN A 194 -12.12 1.13 -8.92
N PRO A 195 -12.96 2.13 -8.58
CA PRO A 195 -14.08 1.98 -7.64
C PRO A 195 -15.07 0.89 -8.06
N ASN A 196 -15.26 0.68 -9.36
CA ASN A 196 -16.02 -0.46 -9.86
C ASN A 196 -15.20 -1.74 -9.72
N TYR A 197 -15.41 -2.48 -8.64
CA TYR A 197 -14.65 -3.71 -8.33
C TYR A 197 -14.77 -4.82 -9.38
N LYS A 198 -15.65 -4.71 -10.37
CA LYS A 198 -15.79 -5.66 -11.49
C LYS A 198 -14.84 -5.35 -12.64
N VAL A 199 -14.32 -4.10 -12.72
CA VAL A 199 -13.38 -3.67 -13.74
C VAL A 199 -11.96 -3.75 -13.19
N ARG A 200 -11.08 -4.43 -13.94
CA ARG A 200 -9.70 -4.71 -13.52
C ARG A 200 -8.72 -4.34 -14.61
N ILE A 201 -7.45 -4.14 -14.22
CA ILE A 201 -6.38 -4.02 -15.20
C ILE A 201 -6.27 -5.33 -16.00
N SER A 202 -6.16 -5.22 -17.32
CA SER A 202 -5.90 -6.38 -18.17
C SER A 202 -4.44 -6.80 -18.12
N GLU A 203 -4.15 -8.07 -18.43
CA GLU A 203 -2.78 -8.59 -18.54
C GLU A 203 -1.91 -7.72 -19.44
N ALA A 204 -2.39 -7.37 -20.62
CA ALA A 204 -1.62 -6.56 -21.59
C ALA A 204 -1.24 -5.17 -21.04
N LEU A 205 -2.20 -4.47 -20.37
CA LEU A 205 -1.92 -3.18 -19.74
C LEU A 205 -0.98 -3.34 -18.55
N PHE A 206 -1.09 -4.41 -17.79
CA PHE A 206 -0.23 -4.70 -16.66
C PHE A 206 1.24 -4.87 -17.08
N VAL A 207 1.50 -5.72 -18.09
CA VAL A 207 2.85 -5.92 -18.64
C VAL A 207 3.42 -4.63 -19.23
N ALA A 208 2.61 -3.90 -20.02
CA ALA A 208 3.04 -2.62 -20.59
C ALA A 208 3.38 -1.58 -19.52
N ALA A 209 2.57 -1.48 -18.47
CA ALA A 209 2.83 -0.56 -17.37
C ALA A 209 4.09 -0.93 -16.57
N ALA A 210 4.31 -2.22 -16.30
CA ALA A 210 5.50 -2.71 -15.62
C ALA A 210 6.76 -2.42 -16.44
N THR A 211 6.74 -2.70 -17.73
CA THR A 211 7.86 -2.39 -18.64
C THR A 211 8.17 -0.89 -18.66
N ALA A 212 7.15 -0.06 -18.86
CA ALA A 212 7.31 1.39 -18.92
C ALA A 212 7.82 1.98 -17.59
N ALA A 213 7.41 1.40 -16.45
CA ALA A 213 7.84 1.84 -15.14
C ALA A 213 9.34 1.62 -14.89
N LEU A 214 9.94 0.56 -15.41
CA LEU A 214 11.39 0.32 -15.34
C LEU A 214 12.18 1.33 -16.21
N GLU A 215 11.63 1.76 -17.33
CA GLU A 215 12.28 2.65 -18.26
C GLU A 215 12.04 4.13 -17.97
N GLN A 216 11.26 4.46 -16.96
CA GLN A 216 10.84 5.82 -16.67
C GLN A 216 12.05 6.74 -16.40
N LYS A 217 12.23 7.74 -17.27
CA LYS A 217 13.29 8.74 -17.19
C LYS A 217 12.70 10.15 -17.27
N PRO A 218 13.29 11.12 -16.54
CA PRO A 218 12.90 12.52 -16.69
C PRO A 218 13.10 13.01 -18.13
N LEU A 219 12.15 13.78 -18.62
CA LEU A 219 12.32 14.45 -19.92
C LEU A 219 13.46 15.47 -19.84
N LYS A 220 14.27 15.54 -20.91
CA LYS A 220 15.26 16.61 -21.05
C LYS A 220 14.55 17.86 -21.58
N PRO A 221 14.76 19.05 -20.95
CA PRO A 221 14.17 20.28 -21.47
C PRO A 221 14.73 20.58 -22.87
N MET A 222 13.88 21.09 -23.75
CA MET A 222 14.34 21.58 -25.04
C MET A 222 15.27 22.77 -24.83
N LYS A 223 16.45 22.72 -25.46
CA LYS A 223 17.33 23.89 -25.54
C LYS A 223 16.65 24.93 -26.44
N LYS A 224 16.43 26.14 -25.93
CA LYS A 224 16.00 27.28 -26.74
C LYS A 224 17.12 27.74 -27.65
#